data_3907c08d0e98452145c50a1db094c4d3
#
_entry.id   3907c08d0e98452145c50a1db094c4d3
#
_cell.length_a   1.000
_cell.length_b   1.000
_cell.length_c   1.000
_cell.angle_alpha   90.00
_cell.angle_beta   90.00
_cell.angle_gamma   90.00
#
_symmetry.space_group_name_H-M   'P 1'
#
loop_
_entity.id
_entity.type
_entity.pdbx_description
1 polymer ?
#
loop_
_entity_poly.entity_id
_entity_poly.type
_entity_poly.pdbx_seq_one_letter_code
_entity_poly.pdbx_strand_id
1 'polypeptide(L)'
;MRTVHLDEFDRKLLRLLQEDGRLTNNELSLKVNLSASQCSRRRTRLEQEGYIRGYRADLDREKLGMGIVNLITVTLATHNRDNAQRFARLIGGLPEVLEAYSLTGEMDYIIKVVTPDLRSLSAFVSDVLLPHESVQHVKTAIVLDTLKEGGGLPV
;
A
#
# COMPACT_ATOMS: atom_id res chain seq x y z
N MET A 1 -9.54 -14.19 -18.61
CA MET A 1 -9.75 -12.78 -18.19
C MET A 1 -10.09 -11.98 -19.44
N ARG A 2 -11.27 -11.36 -19.52
CA ARG A 2 -11.56 -10.40 -20.58
C ARG A 2 -10.69 -9.16 -20.31
N THR A 3 -9.72 -8.92 -21.17
CA THR A 3 -8.96 -7.65 -21.19
C THR A 3 -9.93 -6.58 -21.68
N VAL A 4 -10.58 -5.88 -20.76
CA VAL A 4 -11.38 -4.70 -21.12
C VAL A 4 -10.39 -3.62 -21.54
N HIS A 5 -10.51 -3.17 -22.76
CA HIS A 5 -9.60 -2.18 -23.32
C HIS A 5 -9.98 -0.81 -22.74
N LEU A 6 -9.10 -0.24 -21.89
CA LEU A 6 -9.26 1.13 -21.40
C LEU A 6 -9.10 2.09 -22.59
N ASP A 7 -10.12 2.90 -22.87
CA ASP A 7 -10.02 3.97 -23.84
C ASP A 7 -9.33 5.21 -23.22
N GLU A 8 -9.12 6.24 -24.02
CA GLU A 8 -8.44 7.47 -23.60
C GLU A 8 -9.22 8.20 -22.50
N PHE A 9 -10.54 8.19 -22.55
CA PHE A 9 -11.38 8.81 -21.51
C PHE A 9 -11.28 8.06 -20.17
N ASP A 10 -11.24 6.73 -20.20
CA ASP A 10 -11.05 5.91 -19.01
C ASP A 10 -9.70 6.20 -18.34
N ARG A 11 -8.63 6.27 -19.15
CA ARG A 11 -7.28 6.61 -18.66
C ARG A 11 -7.25 8.01 -18.04
N LYS A 12 -7.91 8.98 -18.68
CA LYS A 12 -7.99 10.35 -18.18
C LYS A 12 -8.78 10.43 -16.85
N LEU A 13 -9.88 9.68 -16.75
CA LEU A 13 -10.63 9.57 -15.48
C LEU A 13 -9.78 8.94 -14.36
N LEU A 14 -9.06 7.85 -14.67
CA LEU A 14 -8.20 7.20 -13.69
C LEU A 14 -7.07 8.13 -13.22
N ARG A 15 -6.43 8.89 -14.11
CA ARG A 15 -5.42 9.90 -13.73
C ARG A 15 -5.98 10.94 -12.78
N LEU A 16 -7.13 11.54 -13.11
CA LEU A 16 -7.76 12.56 -12.28
C LEU A 16 -8.19 12.02 -10.91
N LEU A 17 -8.73 10.80 -10.87
CA LEU A 17 -9.17 10.17 -9.62
C LEU A 17 -8.00 9.67 -8.74
N GLN A 18 -6.82 9.43 -9.32
CA GLN A 18 -5.61 9.20 -8.54
C GLN A 18 -5.09 10.47 -7.85
N GLU A 19 -5.27 11.63 -8.51
CA GLU A 19 -4.88 12.95 -7.96
C GLU A 19 -5.88 13.42 -6.89
N ASP A 20 -7.18 13.31 -7.15
CA ASP A 20 -8.23 13.64 -6.19
C ASP A 20 -9.43 12.68 -6.33
N GLY A 21 -9.48 11.69 -5.45
CA GLY A 21 -10.58 10.71 -5.39
C GLY A 21 -11.93 11.28 -4.99
N ARG A 22 -12.00 12.55 -4.54
CA ARG A 22 -13.26 13.21 -4.14
C ARG A 22 -13.96 13.93 -5.29
N LEU A 23 -13.32 14.02 -6.47
CA LEU A 23 -13.93 14.66 -7.63
C LEU A 23 -15.32 14.09 -7.92
N THR A 24 -16.30 15.00 -8.02
CA THR A 24 -17.66 14.69 -8.41
C THR A 24 -17.74 14.39 -9.91
N ASN A 25 -18.80 13.72 -10.36
CA ASN A 25 -19.00 13.45 -11.78
C ASN A 25 -19.19 14.74 -12.61
N ASN A 26 -19.67 15.82 -12.00
CA ASN A 26 -19.75 17.14 -12.64
C ASN A 26 -18.35 17.74 -12.85
N GLU A 27 -17.48 17.69 -11.85
CA GLU A 27 -16.11 18.18 -11.98
C GLU A 27 -15.31 17.36 -12.97
N LEU A 28 -15.48 16.04 -12.96
CA LEU A 28 -14.86 15.15 -13.96
C LEU A 28 -15.31 15.48 -15.37
N SER A 29 -16.62 15.75 -15.57
CA SER A 29 -17.20 16.06 -16.88
C SER A 29 -16.53 17.26 -17.54
N LEU A 30 -16.24 18.30 -16.76
CA LEU A 30 -15.54 19.51 -17.23
C LEU A 30 -14.10 19.24 -17.64
N LYS A 31 -13.43 18.30 -16.97
CA LYS A 31 -12.02 17.97 -17.22
C LYS A 31 -11.80 17.00 -18.37
N VAL A 32 -12.80 16.13 -18.64
CA VAL A 32 -12.67 15.06 -19.66
C VAL A 32 -13.49 15.31 -20.93
N ASN A 33 -14.27 16.39 -21.00
CA ASN A 33 -15.20 16.71 -22.10
C ASN A 33 -16.23 15.59 -22.36
N LEU A 34 -16.83 15.08 -21.30
CA LEU A 34 -17.96 14.14 -21.31
C LEU A 34 -19.11 14.71 -20.52
N SER A 35 -20.32 14.16 -20.65
CA SER A 35 -21.42 14.49 -19.72
C SER A 35 -21.18 13.87 -18.35
N ALA A 36 -21.76 14.47 -17.29
CA ALA A 36 -21.67 13.93 -15.95
C ALA A 36 -22.24 12.49 -15.85
N SER A 37 -23.26 12.17 -16.61
CA SER A 37 -23.85 10.82 -16.69
C SER A 37 -22.88 9.81 -17.36
N GLN A 38 -22.15 10.23 -18.38
CA GLN A 38 -21.11 9.40 -18.99
C GLN A 38 -19.95 9.16 -18.04
N CYS A 39 -19.50 10.19 -17.30
CA CYS A 39 -18.47 10.06 -16.25
C CYS A 39 -18.94 9.10 -15.15
N SER A 40 -20.16 9.24 -14.66
CA SER A 40 -20.76 8.35 -13.65
C SER A 40 -20.76 6.89 -14.12
N ARG A 41 -21.26 6.62 -15.31
CA ARG A 41 -21.30 5.26 -15.87
C ARG A 41 -19.92 4.64 -16.02
N ARG A 42 -18.94 5.42 -16.53
CA ARG A 42 -17.56 4.95 -16.69
C ARG A 42 -16.88 4.70 -15.34
N ARG A 43 -17.02 5.60 -14.38
CA ARG A 43 -16.51 5.45 -13.01
C ARG A 43 -17.06 4.18 -12.36
N THR A 44 -18.36 3.98 -12.38
CA THR A 44 -19.00 2.78 -11.84
C THR A 44 -18.48 1.50 -12.51
N ARG A 45 -18.31 1.52 -13.84
CA ARG A 45 -17.71 0.39 -14.55
C ARG A 45 -16.28 0.12 -14.10
N LEU A 46 -15.43 1.15 -14.01
CA LEU A 46 -14.02 1.02 -13.57
C LEU A 46 -13.90 0.49 -12.12
N GLU A 47 -14.87 0.83 -11.26
CA GLU A 47 -15.00 0.29 -9.91
C GLU A 47 -15.42 -1.20 -9.94
N GLN A 48 -16.45 -1.54 -10.69
CA GLN A 48 -16.96 -2.92 -10.82
C GLN A 48 -15.94 -3.87 -11.46
N GLU A 49 -15.18 -3.40 -12.42
CA GLU A 49 -14.11 -4.16 -13.08
C GLU A 49 -12.81 -4.20 -12.27
N GLY A 50 -12.75 -3.51 -11.12
CA GLY A 50 -11.62 -3.53 -10.19
C GLY A 50 -10.41 -2.69 -10.61
N TYR A 51 -10.53 -1.82 -11.63
CA TYR A 51 -9.49 -0.82 -11.94
C TYR A 51 -9.37 0.20 -10.80
N ILE A 52 -10.48 0.59 -10.20
CA ILE A 52 -10.54 1.39 -8.98
C ILE A 52 -10.90 0.43 -7.84
N ARG A 53 -9.94 0.17 -6.95
CA ARG A 53 -10.13 -0.73 -5.80
C ARG A 53 -10.76 -0.06 -4.59
N GLY A 54 -10.85 1.27 -4.59
CA GLY A 54 -11.42 2.06 -3.51
C GLY A 54 -10.83 3.45 -3.44
N TYR A 55 -11.34 4.25 -2.52
CA TYR A 55 -10.90 5.60 -2.20
C TYR A 55 -10.49 5.62 -0.74
N ARG A 56 -9.35 6.23 -0.42
CA ARG A 56 -8.82 6.32 0.94
C ARG A 56 -8.41 7.74 1.25
N ALA A 57 -8.54 8.14 2.50
CA ALA A 57 -7.93 9.35 2.98
C ALA A 57 -6.41 9.15 3.07
N ASP A 58 -5.67 10.12 2.62
CA ASP A 58 -4.24 10.23 2.87
C ASP A 58 -4.06 10.97 4.20
N LEU A 59 -3.43 10.32 5.17
CA LEU A 59 -3.31 10.81 6.54
C LEU A 59 -1.87 11.24 6.82
N ASP A 60 -1.74 12.41 7.43
CA ASP A 60 -0.46 12.92 7.92
C ASP A 60 -0.01 12.11 9.16
N ARG A 61 0.95 11.20 8.96
CA ARG A 61 1.44 10.31 10.00
C ARG A 61 2.14 11.06 11.14
N GLU A 62 2.81 12.18 10.85
CA GLU A 62 3.50 12.98 11.87
C GLU A 62 2.50 13.62 12.83
N LYS A 63 1.40 14.19 12.29
CA LYS A 63 0.31 14.72 13.10
C LYS A 63 -0.40 13.66 13.93
N LEU A 64 -0.35 12.40 13.48
CA LEU A 64 -0.88 11.25 14.22
C LEU A 64 0.13 10.64 15.20
N GLY A 65 1.34 11.23 15.32
CA GLY A 65 2.37 10.75 16.21
C GLY A 65 3.10 9.50 15.73
N MET A 66 3.00 9.15 14.43
CA MET A 66 3.67 8.01 13.80
C MET A 66 4.86 8.47 12.95
N GLY A 67 5.80 9.20 13.59
CA GLY A 67 6.87 9.91 12.91
C GLY A 67 8.01 9.03 12.38
N ILE A 68 8.19 7.81 12.88
CA ILE A 68 9.29 6.93 12.46
C ILE A 68 8.82 5.91 11.43
N VAL A 69 9.37 6.00 10.23
CA VAL A 69 9.16 5.01 9.16
C VAL A 69 10.36 4.07 9.08
N ASN A 70 10.08 2.79 9.00
CA ASN A 70 11.09 1.75 8.99
C ASN A 70 10.86 0.80 7.81
N LEU A 71 11.93 0.43 7.13
CA LEU A 71 11.96 -0.68 6.19
C LEU A 71 12.66 -1.85 6.87
N ILE A 72 11.93 -2.92 7.13
CA ILE A 72 12.44 -4.10 7.83
C ILE A 72 12.46 -5.25 6.86
N THR A 73 13.66 -5.81 6.62
CA THR A 73 13.79 -7.05 5.86
C THR A 73 13.81 -8.24 6.80
N VAL A 74 13.13 -9.30 6.42
CA VAL A 74 12.97 -10.51 7.22
C VAL A 74 13.38 -11.72 6.41
N THR A 75 14.15 -12.61 7.04
CA THR A 75 14.45 -13.95 6.53
C THR A 75 13.73 -14.98 7.38
N LEU A 76 13.08 -15.95 6.75
CA LEU A 76 12.37 -17.01 7.46
C LEU A 76 13.32 -18.12 7.90
N ALA A 77 13.01 -18.75 9.02
CA ALA A 77 13.76 -19.88 9.56
C ALA A 77 13.73 -21.12 8.65
N THR A 78 12.65 -21.29 7.91
CA THR A 78 12.47 -22.38 6.94
C THR A 78 11.68 -21.91 5.73
N HIS A 79 12.18 -22.20 4.54
CA HIS A 79 11.55 -21.83 3.27
C HIS A 79 10.48 -22.88 2.89
N ASN A 80 9.37 -22.93 3.61
CA ASN A 80 8.22 -23.75 3.27
C ASN A 80 6.92 -22.93 3.32
N ARG A 81 5.87 -23.49 2.69
CA ARG A 81 4.57 -22.81 2.55
C ARG A 81 3.92 -22.49 3.90
N ASP A 82 4.04 -23.38 4.87
CA ASP A 82 3.40 -23.23 6.17
C ASP A 82 4.04 -22.09 6.96
N ASN A 83 5.37 -21.98 6.89
CA ASN A 83 6.11 -20.90 7.54
C ASN A 83 5.78 -19.55 6.92
N ALA A 84 5.71 -19.48 5.59
CA ALA A 84 5.30 -18.28 4.87
C ALA A 84 3.87 -17.86 5.23
N GLN A 85 2.93 -18.81 5.36
CA GLN A 85 1.56 -18.53 5.76
C GLN A 85 1.45 -18.05 7.21
N ARG A 86 2.25 -18.60 8.14
CA ARG A 86 2.29 -18.13 9.53
C ARG A 86 2.80 -16.70 9.62
N PHE A 87 3.88 -16.40 8.91
CA PHE A 87 4.41 -15.03 8.83
C PHE A 87 3.41 -14.05 8.21
N ALA A 88 2.76 -14.43 7.10
CA ALA A 88 1.74 -13.60 6.47
C ALA A 88 0.55 -13.30 7.40
N ARG A 89 0.13 -14.27 8.22
CA ARG A 89 -0.93 -14.07 9.24
C ARG A 89 -0.48 -13.13 10.35
N LEU A 90 0.76 -13.27 10.82
CA LEU A 90 1.32 -12.33 11.80
C LEU A 90 1.25 -10.89 11.25
N ILE A 91 1.87 -10.66 10.07
CA ILE A 91 1.97 -9.33 9.48
C ILE A 91 0.60 -8.73 9.16
N GLY A 92 -0.35 -9.53 8.69
CA GLY A 92 -1.71 -9.08 8.39
C GLY A 92 -2.52 -8.60 9.60
N GLY A 93 -2.12 -8.96 10.81
CA GLY A 93 -2.75 -8.55 12.07
C GLY A 93 -2.11 -7.32 12.74
N LEU A 94 -1.00 -6.80 12.21
CA LEU A 94 -0.23 -5.73 12.84
C LEU A 94 -0.57 -4.37 12.21
N PRO A 95 -1.22 -3.45 12.94
CA PRO A 95 -1.61 -2.14 12.41
C PRO A 95 -0.41 -1.24 12.10
N GLU A 96 0.74 -1.46 12.73
CA GLU A 96 1.98 -0.74 12.45
C GLU A 96 2.57 -1.07 11.08
N VAL A 97 2.21 -2.22 10.49
CA VAL A 97 2.67 -2.65 9.18
C VAL A 97 1.78 -2.06 8.09
N LEU A 98 2.30 -1.09 7.36
CA LEU A 98 1.58 -0.44 6.27
C LEU A 98 1.62 -1.26 4.98
N GLU A 99 2.78 -1.88 4.69
CA GLU A 99 3.04 -2.61 3.45
C GLU A 99 3.93 -3.81 3.73
N ALA A 100 3.72 -4.90 3.01
CA ALA A 100 4.54 -6.09 3.09
C ALA A 100 4.68 -6.73 1.70
N TYR A 101 5.90 -7.10 1.34
CA TYR A 101 6.24 -7.70 0.04
C TYR A 101 7.11 -8.93 0.23
N SER A 102 6.82 -9.98 -0.53
CA SER A 102 7.75 -11.10 -0.72
C SER A 102 8.78 -10.72 -1.78
N LEU A 103 10.03 -11.04 -1.54
CA LEU A 103 11.14 -10.68 -2.41
C LEU A 103 11.75 -11.92 -3.07
N THR A 104 12.41 -11.68 -4.19
CA THR A 104 13.37 -12.63 -4.78
C THR A 104 14.76 -12.23 -4.31
N GLY A 105 15.62 -13.21 -3.94
CA GLY A 105 16.99 -12.96 -3.50
C GLY A 105 17.27 -13.44 -2.08
N GLU A 106 18.21 -12.82 -1.39
CA GLU A 106 18.73 -13.26 -0.08
C GLU A 106 17.72 -13.07 1.07
N MET A 107 16.85 -12.05 0.97
CA MET A 107 15.82 -11.75 1.96
C MET A 107 14.45 -12.20 1.45
N ASP A 108 13.64 -12.81 2.31
CA ASP A 108 12.33 -13.33 1.91
C ASP A 108 11.27 -12.25 1.82
N TYR A 109 11.30 -11.29 2.75
CA TYR A 109 10.29 -10.23 2.86
C TYR A 109 10.90 -8.88 3.17
N ILE A 110 10.21 -7.84 2.73
CA ILE A 110 10.36 -6.47 3.21
C ILE A 110 9.02 -5.94 3.69
N ILE A 111 9.01 -5.31 4.87
CA ILE A 111 7.83 -4.67 5.43
C ILE A 111 8.11 -3.20 5.71
N LYS A 112 7.12 -2.34 5.43
CA LYS A 112 7.13 -0.92 5.80
C LYS A 112 6.35 -0.77 7.09
N VAL A 113 7.02 -0.33 8.14
CA VAL A 113 6.47 -0.22 9.50
C VAL A 113 6.54 1.24 9.94
N VAL A 114 5.49 1.71 10.63
CA VAL A 114 5.47 3.01 11.27
C VAL A 114 5.38 2.86 12.77
N THR A 115 6.16 3.67 13.48
CA THR A 115 6.18 3.68 14.95
C THR A 115 6.28 5.13 15.47
N PRO A 116 5.78 5.41 16.68
CA PRO A 116 5.89 6.73 17.27
C PRO A 116 7.34 7.16 17.51
N ASP A 117 8.16 6.24 17.98
CA ASP A 117 9.54 6.49 18.41
C ASP A 117 10.43 5.24 18.27
N LEU A 118 11.73 5.41 18.55
CA LEU A 118 12.72 4.33 18.48
C LEU A 118 12.50 3.24 19.55
N ARG A 119 11.91 3.57 20.68
CA ARG A 119 11.58 2.60 21.72
C ARG A 119 10.50 1.66 21.23
N SER A 120 9.44 2.20 20.62
CA SER A 120 8.36 1.42 20.02
C SER A 120 8.87 0.55 18.86
N LEU A 121 9.80 1.07 18.04
CA LEU A 121 10.45 0.26 17.02
C LEU A 121 11.24 -0.90 17.62
N SER A 122 12.03 -0.64 18.66
CA SER A 122 12.80 -1.67 19.36
C SER A 122 11.88 -2.75 19.93
N ALA A 123 10.78 -2.36 20.60
CA ALA A 123 9.78 -3.29 21.10
C ALA A 123 9.11 -4.09 19.99
N PHE A 124 8.75 -3.44 18.87
CA PHE A 124 8.17 -4.15 17.73
C PHE A 124 9.09 -5.23 17.17
N VAL A 125 10.40 -4.96 17.09
CA VAL A 125 11.38 -5.94 16.61
C VAL A 125 11.61 -7.04 17.65
N SER A 126 11.85 -6.68 18.94
CA SER A 126 12.25 -7.63 19.99
C SER A 126 11.09 -8.46 20.51
N ASP A 127 9.89 -7.90 20.57
CA ASP A 127 8.76 -8.55 21.26
C ASP A 127 7.74 -9.15 20.26
N VAL A 128 7.75 -8.70 18.99
CA VAL A 128 6.81 -9.15 17.97
C VAL A 128 7.49 -9.98 16.88
N LEU A 129 8.54 -9.45 16.24
CA LEU A 129 9.16 -10.13 15.10
C LEU A 129 10.10 -11.25 15.52
N LEU A 130 11.12 -10.96 16.33
CA LEU A 130 12.16 -11.94 16.69
C LEU A 130 11.65 -13.16 17.46
N PRO A 131 10.62 -13.08 18.35
CA PRO A 131 10.12 -14.25 19.03
C PRO A 131 9.27 -15.17 18.17
N HIS A 132 8.86 -14.71 16.98
CA HIS A 132 7.99 -15.49 16.11
C HIS A 132 8.76 -16.65 15.46
N GLU A 133 8.25 -17.87 15.62
CA GLU A 133 8.89 -19.12 15.16
C GLU A 133 9.27 -19.16 13.67
N SER A 134 8.59 -18.35 12.85
CA SER A 134 8.86 -18.26 11.42
C SER A 134 10.04 -17.35 11.08
N VAL A 135 10.49 -16.50 12.01
CA VAL A 135 11.52 -15.47 11.76
C VAL A 135 12.90 -15.99 12.17
N GLN A 136 13.87 -15.89 11.26
CA GLN A 136 15.27 -16.22 11.53
C GLN A 136 16.10 -14.97 11.73
N HIS A 137 16.03 -14.03 10.79
CA HIS A 137 16.80 -12.78 10.82
C HIS A 137 15.91 -11.59 10.49
N VAL A 138 16.20 -10.48 11.16
CA VAL A 138 15.58 -9.18 10.95
C VAL A 138 16.68 -8.14 10.74
N LYS A 139 16.56 -7.35 9.69
CA LYS A 139 17.40 -6.18 9.45
C LYS A 139 16.55 -4.96 9.29
N THR A 140 16.76 -3.96 10.12
CA THR A 140 15.96 -2.73 10.16
C THR A 140 16.73 -1.57 9.54
N ALA A 141 16.06 -0.80 8.68
CA ALA A 141 16.53 0.48 8.16
C ALA A 141 15.53 1.58 8.48
N ILE A 142 15.97 2.60 9.21
CA ILE A 142 15.15 3.78 9.50
C ILE A 142 15.20 4.72 8.30
N VAL A 143 14.02 5.16 7.83
CA VAL A 143 13.92 6.13 6.74
C VAL A 143 14.27 7.51 7.29
N LEU A 144 15.33 8.10 6.76
CA LEU A 144 15.79 9.44 7.17
C LEU A 144 14.99 10.54 6.45
N ASP A 145 14.67 10.31 5.17
CA ASP A 145 13.92 11.25 4.33
C ASP A 145 13.08 10.48 3.32
N THR A 146 11.88 11.00 3.01
CA THR A 146 10.99 10.44 2.01
C THR A 146 11.03 11.29 0.74
N LEU A 147 11.76 10.83 -0.25
CA LEU A 147 11.94 11.57 -1.50
C LEU A 147 10.70 11.56 -2.39
N LYS A 148 9.86 10.55 -2.27
CA LYS A 148 8.59 10.41 -2.99
C LYS A 148 7.66 9.45 -2.26
N GLU A 149 6.42 9.86 -2.03
CA GLU A 149 5.37 9.05 -1.42
C GLU A 149 4.08 9.13 -2.24
N GLY A 150 3.27 8.08 -2.22
CA GLY A 150 1.92 8.10 -2.80
C GLY A 150 1.84 8.31 -4.32
N GLY A 151 2.87 7.97 -5.07
CA GLY A 151 2.85 8.12 -6.53
C GLY A 151 1.74 7.30 -7.19
N GLY A 152 0.93 7.94 -8.07
CA GLY A 152 -0.07 7.25 -8.87
C GLY A 152 0.54 6.31 -9.91
N LEU A 153 -0.24 5.33 -10.35
CA LEU A 153 0.16 4.45 -11.46
C LEU A 153 0.23 5.23 -12.79
N PRO A 154 1.20 4.94 -13.65
CA PRO A 154 1.29 5.54 -15.00
C PRO A 154 0.20 4.95 -15.90
N VAL A 155 -0.95 5.61 -15.98
CA VAL A 155 -2.12 5.20 -16.80
C VAL A 155 -2.44 6.20 -17.89
#